data_59c606617cc49c5122d090f4386ef826
#
_entry.id   59c606617cc49c5122d090f4386ef826
#
_cell.length_a   1.000
_cell.length_b   1.000
_cell.length_c   1.000
_cell.angle_alpha   90.00
_cell.angle_beta   90.00
_cell.angle_gamma   90.00
#
_symmetry.space_group_name_H-M   'P 1'
#
loop_
_entity.id
_entity.type
_entity.pdbx_description
1 polymer ?
#
loop_
_entity_poly.entity_id
_entity_poly.type
_entity_poly.pdbx_seq_one_letter_code
_entity_poly.pdbx_strand_id
1 'polypeptide(L)'
;FPYTTLFRSLEAVHGVGPHTISVPRIKAADDINPDDFDNGIDDETFAKIVAIIRIAVPYTGMIISTRESESVRKKVLELGISQISGGSRTSVGGYDEPESEEENSAQFDVSDNRSLDEVVRWLMNLGYIPSFCTACYREGRTGDRFMSLCKSGQIQNCCHPNALMTLEEYLVDYASDDTRNVGQKLIEQELEKIPNEKVRTIAKEHIFDIRNNNKRDFRF
;
A
#
# COMPACT_ATOMS: atom_id res chain seq x y z
N PHE A 1 26.10 -2.95 0.82
CA PHE A 1 24.88 -2.40 1.40
C PHE A 1 24.66 -2.99 2.78
N PRO A 2 24.87 -2.26 3.90
CA PRO A 2 24.71 -2.81 5.25
C PRO A 2 23.26 -3.23 5.55
N TYR A 3 22.26 -2.61 4.89
CA TYR A 3 20.84 -2.92 5.13
C TYR A 3 20.43 -4.34 4.68
N THR A 4 20.88 -4.82 3.52
CA THR A 4 20.55 -6.18 3.08
C THR A 4 21.20 -7.23 3.97
N THR A 5 22.39 -6.95 4.50
CA THR A 5 23.06 -7.79 5.49
C THR A 5 22.29 -7.79 6.80
N LEU A 6 21.79 -6.62 7.26
CA LEU A 6 20.97 -6.51 8.46
C LEU A 6 19.69 -7.34 8.35
N PHE A 7 18.96 -7.24 7.24
CA PHE A 7 17.72 -8.02 7.02
C PHE A 7 17.97 -9.51 7.04
N ARG A 8 19.02 -9.99 6.37
CA ARG A 8 19.42 -11.40 6.39
C ARG A 8 19.89 -11.85 7.76
N SER A 9 20.59 -10.99 8.50
CA SER A 9 21.03 -11.27 9.87
C SER A 9 19.84 -11.40 10.81
N LEU A 10 18.81 -10.54 10.69
CA LEU A 10 17.59 -10.63 11.48
C LEU A 10 16.86 -11.94 11.19
N GLU A 11 16.72 -12.33 9.92
CA GLU A 11 16.10 -13.61 9.55
C GLU A 11 16.91 -14.80 10.09
N ALA A 12 18.24 -14.75 9.99
CA ALA A 12 19.11 -15.83 10.47
C ALA A 12 19.12 -15.97 11.99
N VAL A 13 19.03 -14.86 12.74
CA VAL A 13 19.09 -14.86 14.21
C VAL A 13 17.72 -15.13 14.83
N HIS A 14 16.65 -14.56 14.24
CA HIS A 14 15.31 -14.56 14.82
C HIS A 14 14.31 -15.44 14.07
N GLY A 15 14.69 -16.07 12.96
CA GLY A 15 13.82 -16.89 12.12
C GLY A 15 12.87 -16.09 11.24
N VAL A 16 12.80 -14.76 11.41
CA VAL A 16 11.93 -13.85 10.63
C VAL A 16 12.68 -12.58 10.29
N GLY A 17 12.48 -12.08 9.06
CA GLY A 17 12.93 -10.77 8.62
C GLY A 17 11.89 -9.66 8.88
N PRO A 18 12.23 -8.41 8.57
CA PRO A 18 11.28 -7.29 8.65
C PRO A 18 10.07 -7.51 7.75
N HIS A 19 8.90 -7.17 8.25
CA HIS A 19 7.65 -7.25 7.49
C HIS A 19 7.53 -6.17 6.42
N THR A 20 7.99 -4.96 6.73
CA THR A 20 7.90 -3.78 5.85
C THR A 20 9.14 -2.92 5.96
N ILE A 21 9.55 -2.35 4.83
CA ILE A 21 10.64 -1.38 4.71
C ILE A 21 10.06 -0.05 4.27
N SER A 22 10.41 1.03 4.98
CA SER A 22 10.20 2.40 4.54
C SER A 22 11.52 2.98 4.02
N VAL A 23 11.47 3.69 2.89
CA VAL A 23 12.63 4.32 2.27
C VAL A 23 12.34 5.83 2.14
N PRO A 24 12.40 6.60 3.25
CA PRO A 24 12.18 8.04 3.19
C PRO A 24 13.42 8.76 2.64
N ARG A 25 13.17 9.84 1.89
CA ARG A 25 14.19 10.87 1.58
C ARG A 25 13.97 12.10 2.46
N ILE A 26 15.01 12.91 2.62
CA ILE A 26 14.87 14.24 3.21
C ILE A 26 14.03 15.09 2.25
N LYS A 27 13.01 15.74 2.79
CA LYS A 27 12.14 16.69 2.09
C LYS A 27 12.12 18.00 2.85
N ALA A 28 11.75 19.07 2.17
CA ALA A 28 11.60 20.37 2.79
C ALA A 28 10.64 20.31 3.98
N ALA A 29 10.92 21.12 4.98
CA ALA A 29 10.07 21.43 6.12
C ALA A 29 10.42 22.87 6.54
N ASP A 30 9.65 23.46 7.45
CA ASP A 30 9.78 24.87 7.82
C ASP A 30 11.24 25.28 8.13
N ASP A 31 11.99 24.44 8.86
CA ASP A 31 13.37 24.68 9.28
C ASP A 31 14.39 23.78 8.57
N ILE A 32 14.00 23.07 7.52
CA ILE A 32 14.85 22.12 6.81
C ILE A 32 14.84 22.42 5.32
N ASN A 33 15.99 22.87 4.80
CA ASN A 33 16.24 22.91 3.37
C ASN A 33 17.01 21.66 2.94
N PRO A 34 16.45 20.81 2.05
CA PRO A 34 17.15 19.60 1.57
C PRO A 34 18.51 19.89 0.92
N ASP A 35 18.71 21.08 0.37
CA ASP A 35 19.95 21.50 -0.29
C ASP A 35 21.10 21.76 0.71
N ASP A 36 20.79 21.87 1.99
CA ASP A 36 21.81 22.00 3.06
C ASP A 36 22.52 20.67 3.39
N PHE A 37 22.11 19.57 2.76
CA PHE A 37 22.64 18.23 3.00
C PHE A 37 23.42 17.71 1.79
N ASP A 38 24.69 17.40 1.96
CA ASP A 38 25.60 16.90 0.91
C ASP A 38 25.17 15.56 0.27
N ASN A 39 24.26 14.82 0.91
CA ASN A 39 23.81 13.51 0.50
C ASN A 39 22.39 13.50 -0.05
N GLY A 40 21.95 14.57 -0.70
CA GLY A 40 20.68 14.65 -1.41
C GLY A 40 20.57 13.54 -2.47
N ILE A 41 19.39 12.92 -2.56
CA ILE A 41 19.11 11.82 -3.51
C ILE A 41 18.08 12.29 -4.52
N ASP A 42 18.45 12.32 -5.80
CA ASP A 42 17.53 12.63 -6.88
C ASP A 42 16.52 11.48 -7.15
N ASP A 43 15.52 11.75 -7.97
CA ASP A 43 14.43 10.80 -8.26
C ASP A 43 14.93 9.54 -8.99
N GLU A 44 15.97 9.66 -9.82
CA GLU A 44 16.53 8.53 -10.54
C GLU A 44 17.31 7.61 -9.60
N THR A 45 18.15 8.18 -8.77
CA THR A 45 18.91 7.45 -7.76
C THR A 45 17.97 6.80 -6.75
N PHE A 46 16.91 7.50 -6.34
CA PHE A 46 15.88 6.94 -5.47
C PHE A 46 15.19 5.72 -6.09
N ALA A 47 14.80 5.80 -7.36
CA ALA A 47 14.20 4.68 -8.07
C ALA A 47 15.16 3.48 -8.17
N LYS A 48 16.45 3.72 -8.42
CA LYS A 48 17.48 2.67 -8.42
C LYS A 48 17.62 2.00 -7.04
N ILE A 49 17.59 2.78 -5.95
CA ILE A 49 17.64 2.24 -4.59
C ILE A 49 16.43 1.35 -4.32
N VAL A 50 15.23 1.78 -4.69
CA VAL A 50 13.99 0.98 -4.54
C VAL A 50 14.11 -0.33 -5.30
N ALA A 51 14.55 -0.30 -6.55
CA ALA A 51 14.74 -1.51 -7.37
C ALA A 51 15.77 -2.48 -6.77
N ILE A 52 16.91 -1.96 -6.29
CA ILE A 52 17.96 -2.77 -5.65
C ILE A 52 17.42 -3.43 -4.37
N ILE A 53 16.70 -2.68 -3.53
CA ILE A 53 16.11 -3.23 -2.31
C ILE A 53 15.08 -4.30 -2.65
N ARG A 54 14.23 -4.09 -3.65
CA ARG A 54 13.25 -5.09 -4.09
C ARG A 54 13.89 -6.40 -4.53
N ILE A 55 14.99 -6.33 -5.29
CA ILE A 55 15.74 -7.52 -5.70
C ILE A 55 16.39 -8.21 -4.50
N ALA A 56 16.95 -7.44 -3.57
CA ALA A 56 17.67 -7.97 -2.41
C ALA A 56 16.74 -8.63 -1.38
N VAL A 57 15.52 -8.14 -1.22
CA VAL A 57 14.53 -8.62 -0.23
C VAL A 57 13.14 -8.78 -0.87
N PRO A 58 12.96 -9.76 -1.75
CA PRO A 58 11.80 -9.86 -2.65
C PRO A 58 10.47 -10.08 -1.93
N TYR A 59 10.46 -10.62 -0.72
CA TYR A 59 9.23 -10.95 0.03
C TYR A 59 8.83 -9.89 1.05
N THR A 60 9.69 -8.88 1.30
CA THR A 60 9.40 -7.84 2.28
C THR A 60 8.53 -6.74 1.65
N GLY A 61 7.50 -6.28 2.37
CA GLY A 61 6.71 -5.13 1.96
C GLY A 61 7.58 -3.88 1.86
N MET A 62 7.29 -3.00 0.90
CA MET A 62 7.97 -1.70 0.77
C MET A 62 6.92 -0.61 0.68
N ILE A 63 7.04 0.41 1.52
CA ILE A 63 6.10 1.52 1.60
C ILE A 63 6.68 2.81 1.03
N ILE A 64 5.85 3.53 0.27
CA ILE A 64 6.11 4.89 -0.19
C ILE A 64 5.12 5.86 0.46
N SER A 65 5.63 7.00 0.95
CA SER A 65 4.81 8.01 1.61
C SER A 65 4.36 9.10 0.64
N THR A 66 3.43 9.95 1.10
CA THR A 66 2.95 11.15 0.44
C THR A 66 3.99 12.28 0.34
N ARG A 67 5.17 12.11 0.95
CA ARG A 67 6.33 13.02 0.75
C ARG A 67 6.84 13.03 -0.68
N GLU A 68 6.60 11.92 -1.41
CA GLU A 68 7.00 11.79 -2.80
C GLU A 68 5.88 12.26 -3.73
N SER A 69 6.27 12.91 -4.84
CA SER A 69 5.34 13.37 -5.87
C SER A 69 4.61 12.19 -6.54
N GLU A 70 3.48 12.47 -7.16
CA GLU A 70 2.71 11.46 -7.90
C GLU A 70 3.57 10.74 -8.95
N SER A 71 4.40 11.47 -9.68
CA SER A 71 5.26 10.91 -10.73
C SER A 71 6.29 9.93 -10.18
N VAL A 72 6.92 10.28 -9.07
CA VAL A 72 7.87 9.39 -8.38
C VAL A 72 7.15 8.17 -7.82
N ARG A 73 6.00 8.37 -7.18
CA ARG A 73 5.20 7.28 -6.62
C ARG A 73 4.78 6.29 -7.70
N LYS A 74 4.32 6.78 -8.87
CA LYS A 74 4.01 5.92 -10.03
C LYS A 74 5.22 5.11 -10.48
N LYS A 75 6.37 5.76 -10.65
CA LYS A 75 7.61 5.10 -11.09
C LYS A 75 8.05 3.99 -10.13
N VAL A 76 8.00 4.23 -8.82
CA VAL A 76 8.46 3.23 -7.84
C VAL A 76 7.44 2.12 -7.58
N LEU A 77 6.15 2.33 -7.82
CA LEU A 77 5.16 1.26 -7.85
C LEU A 77 5.51 0.20 -8.90
N GLU A 78 5.90 0.62 -10.10
CA GLU A 78 6.36 -0.27 -11.19
C GLU A 78 7.65 -1.04 -10.80
N LEU A 79 8.44 -0.51 -9.87
CA LEU A 79 9.67 -1.13 -9.36
C LEU A 79 9.45 -2.01 -8.12
N GLY A 80 8.20 -2.17 -7.68
CA GLY A 80 7.83 -3.13 -6.64
C GLY A 80 7.52 -2.55 -5.27
N ILE A 81 7.24 -1.27 -5.14
CA ILE A 81 6.56 -0.75 -3.96
C ILE A 81 5.21 -1.45 -3.85
N SER A 82 4.90 -1.95 -2.65
CA SER A 82 3.70 -2.75 -2.37
C SER A 82 2.75 -2.11 -1.37
N GLN A 83 3.16 -1.01 -0.76
CA GLN A 83 2.35 -0.27 0.20
C GLN A 83 2.47 1.23 -0.09
N ILE A 84 1.37 1.96 0.06
CA ILE A 84 1.31 3.37 -0.28
C ILE A 84 0.47 4.14 0.75
N SER A 85 0.92 5.31 1.16
CA SER A 85 0.13 6.24 1.97
C SER A 85 -0.77 7.09 1.08
N GLY A 86 -1.96 7.44 1.57
CA GLY A 86 -2.88 8.34 0.88
C GLY A 86 -3.63 9.21 1.89
N GLY A 87 -3.98 10.44 1.51
CA GLY A 87 -4.71 11.38 2.35
C GLY A 87 -3.98 11.78 3.62
N SER A 88 -2.64 11.79 3.60
CA SER A 88 -1.85 12.09 4.80
C SER A 88 -1.93 13.56 5.18
N ARG A 89 -2.07 13.84 6.48
CA ARG A 89 -2.00 15.16 7.10
C ARG A 89 -0.86 15.15 8.10
N THR A 90 -0.04 16.19 8.10
CA THR A 90 1.16 16.28 8.94
C THR A 90 1.09 17.40 9.97
N SER A 91 0.06 18.23 9.91
CA SER A 91 -0.28 19.24 10.93
C SER A 91 -0.90 18.60 12.16
N VAL A 92 -0.74 19.24 13.32
CA VAL A 92 -1.41 18.84 14.56
C VAL A 92 -2.92 19.03 14.40
N GLY A 93 -3.70 17.98 14.67
CA GLY A 93 -5.17 18.00 14.49
C GLY A 93 -5.65 17.93 13.05
N GLY A 94 -4.74 17.80 12.06
CA GLY A 94 -5.02 17.93 10.63
C GLY A 94 -6.03 16.95 10.03
N TYR A 95 -6.45 15.91 10.77
CA TYR A 95 -7.53 15.00 10.36
C TYR A 95 -8.91 15.43 10.86
N ASP A 96 -8.97 16.25 11.90
CA ASP A 96 -10.22 16.66 12.57
C ASP A 96 -10.65 18.08 12.17
N GLU A 97 -9.71 18.93 11.75
CA GLU A 97 -9.97 20.33 11.43
C GLU A 97 -9.80 20.63 9.94
N PRO A 98 -10.63 21.54 9.36
CA PRO A 98 -10.39 22.05 8.02
C PRO A 98 -9.03 22.80 7.99
N GLU A 99 -8.31 22.71 6.87
CA GLU A 99 -7.03 23.40 6.70
C GLU A 99 -7.18 24.90 6.99
N SER A 100 -6.50 25.38 8.04
CA SER A 100 -6.33 26.81 8.26
C SER A 100 -5.06 27.27 7.53
N GLU A 101 -5.13 28.37 6.80
CA GLU A 101 -3.99 28.95 6.06
C GLU A 101 -2.85 29.45 6.98
N GLU A 102 -3.01 29.41 8.30
CA GLU A 102 -2.11 30.06 9.27
C GLU A 102 -1.28 29.07 10.12
N GLU A 103 -1.39 27.78 9.98
CA GLU A 103 -0.65 26.86 10.85
C GLU A 103 0.55 26.20 10.15
N ASN A 104 1.70 26.80 10.31
CA ASN A 104 3.04 26.23 10.11
C ASN A 104 3.36 25.11 11.14
N SER A 105 2.45 24.14 11.33
CA SER A 105 2.64 23.04 12.27
C SER A 105 2.96 21.72 11.60
N ALA A 106 3.15 21.74 10.27
CA ALA A 106 3.45 20.53 9.50
C ALA A 106 4.87 20.04 9.81
N GLN A 107 5.01 18.76 10.19
CA GLN A 107 6.33 18.16 10.43
C GLN A 107 7.20 18.09 9.16
N PHE A 108 6.59 18.08 7.99
CA PHE A 108 7.24 18.09 6.68
C PHE A 108 6.20 18.34 5.59
N ASP A 109 6.68 18.83 4.45
CA ASP A 109 5.84 19.06 3.28
C ASP A 109 5.34 17.76 2.67
N VAL A 110 4.05 17.75 2.36
CA VAL A 110 3.39 16.65 1.65
C VAL A 110 3.31 17.01 0.19
N SER A 111 4.02 16.26 -0.68
CA SER A 111 4.02 16.52 -2.12
C SER A 111 2.77 15.97 -2.82
N ASP A 112 2.11 14.98 -2.24
CA ASP A 112 0.86 14.40 -2.74
C ASP A 112 -0.27 14.66 -1.75
N ASN A 113 -1.03 15.73 -1.99
CA ASN A 113 -2.12 16.21 -1.14
C ASN A 113 -3.49 15.62 -1.50
N ARG A 114 -3.53 14.66 -2.42
CA ARG A 114 -4.78 14.02 -2.83
C ARG A 114 -5.45 13.32 -1.66
N SER A 115 -6.78 13.37 -1.64
CA SER A 115 -7.59 12.59 -0.71
C SER A 115 -7.34 11.08 -0.88
N LEU A 116 -7.73 10.28 0.12
CA LEU A 116 -7.64 8.83 0.02
C LEU A 116 -8.44 8.30 -1.17
N ASP A 117 -9.64 8.84 -1.42
CA ASP A 117 -10.50 8.45 -2.54
C ASP A 117 -9.83 8.69 -3.91
N GLU A 118 -9.18 9.84 -4.09
CA GLU A 118 -8.44 10.15 -5.30
C GLU A 118 -7.22 9.23 -5.50
N VAL A 119 -6.50 8.91 -4.43
CA VAL A 119 -5.35 7.98 -4.50
C VAL A 119 -5.83 6.56 -4.82
N VAL A 120 -6.92 6.09 -4.23
CA VAL A 120 -7.52 4.80 -4.54
C VAL A 120 -7.93 4.73 -6.00
N ARG A 121 -8.65 5.74 -6.50
CA ARG A 121 -9.05 5.82 -7.90
C ARG A 121 -7.85 5.85 -8.85
N TRP A 122 -6.83 6.62 -8.52
CA TRP A 122 -5.59 6.69 -9.29
C TRP A 122 -4.90 5.33 -9.39
N LEU A 123 -4.77 4.60 -8.29
CA LEU A 123 -4.18 3.25 -8.28
C LEU A 123 -4.97 2.29 -9.16
N MET A 124 -6.31 2.30 -9.09
CA MET A 124 -7.17 1.46 -9.91
C MET A 124 -7.03 1.79 -11.41
N ASN A 125 -6.91 3.06 -11.78
CA ASN A 125 -6.65 3.49 -13.15
C ASN A 125 -5.26 3.06 -13.67
N LEU A 126 -4.30 2.84 -12.79
CA LEU A 126 -2.99 2.24 -13.12
C LEU A 126 -3.02 0.70 -13.17
N GLY A 127 -4.16 0.08 -12.88
CA GLY A 127 -4.32 -1.37 -12.89
C GLY A 127 -3.90 -2.06 -11.59
N TYR A 128 -3.69 -1.32 -10.51
CA TYR A 128 -3.44 -1.89 -9.18
C TYR A 128 -4.74 -2.11 -8.41
N ILE A 129 -4.74 -3.08 -7.51
CA ILE A 129 -5.85 -3.36 -6.59
C ILE A 129 -5.49 -2.76 -5.22
N PRO A 130 -6.07 -1.63 -4.82
CA PRO A 130 -5.94 -1.14 -3.45
C PRO A 130 -6.54 -2.14 -2.47
N SER A 131 -5.77 -2.57 -1.46
CA SER A 131 -6.22 -3.56 -0.49
C SER A 131 -6.19 -2.97 0.92
N PHE A 132 -7.29 -3.10 1.63
CA PHE A 132 -7.44 -2.73 3.04
C PHE A 132 -7.43 -3.97 3.95
N CYS A 133 -6.97 -5.11 3.43
CA CYS A 133 -7.03 -6.40 4.10
C CYS A 133 -6.12 -6.47 5.33
N THR A 134 -6.70 -6.88 6.47
CA THR A 134 -6.00 -7.18 7.72
C THR A 134 -6.10 -8.65 8.13
N ALA A 135 -6.57 -9.53 7.24
CA ALA A 135 -6.87 -10.92 7.54
C ALA A 135 -5.67 -11.68 8.14
N CYS A 136 -4.44 -11.43 7.64
CA CYS A 136 -3.25 -12.12 8.13
C CYS A 136 -3.01 -11.88 9.63
N TYR A 137 -3.22 -10.67 10.12
CA TYR A 137 -3.10 -10.37 11.56
C TYR A 137 -4.19 -11.07 12.37
N ARG A 138 -5.41 -11.09 11.88
CA ARG A 138 -6.59 -11.66 12.55
C ARG A 138 -6.54 -13.18 12.59
N GLU A 139 -5.95 -13.81 11.58
CA GLU A 139 -5.80 -15.27 11.48
C GLU A 139 -4.45 -15.79 12.04
N GLY A 140 -3.68 -14.92 12.70
CA GLY A 140 -2.36 -15.28 13.25
C GLY A 140 -1.35 -15.71 12.17
N ARG A 141 -1.54 -15.26 10.93
CA ARG A 141 -0.60 -15.47 9.82
C ARG A 141 0.45 -14.36 9.83
N THR A 142 1.33 -14.36 10.83
CA THR A 142 2.39 -13.38 11.03
C THR A 142 3.75 -14.06 11.15
N GLY A 143 4.83 -13.29 11.09
CA GLY A 143 6.19 -13.79 11.25
C GLY A 143 6.52 -14.91 10.24
N ASP A 144 7.08 -16.00 10.73
CA ASP A 144 7.52 -17.14 9.91
C ASP A 144 6.37 -17.80 9.15
N ARG A 145 5.20 -17.91 9.76
CA ARG A 145 4.01 -18.47 9.09
C ARG A 145 3.60 -17.64 7.87
N PHE A 146 3.62 -16.32 7.99
CA PHE A 146 3.35 -15.42 6.86
C PHE A 146 4.42 -15.55 5.77
N MET A 147 5.70 -15.54 6.15
CA MET A 147 6.81 -15.65 5.20
C MET A 147 6.82 -16.99 4.47
N SER A 148 6.45 -18.07 5.12
CA SER A 148 6.31 -19.39 4.48
C SER A 148 5.24 -19.38 3.38
N LEU A 149 4.08 -18.76 3.63
CA LEU A 149 3.02 -18.59 2.63
C LEU A 149 3.45 -17.72 1.45
N CYS A 150 4.22 -16.64 1.73
CA CYS A 150 4.76 -15.77 0.67
C CYS A 150 5.80 -16.51 -0.19
N LYS A 151 6.75 -17.22 0.42
CA LYS A 151 7.80 -17.96 -0.29
C LYS A 151 7.25 -19.09 -1.14
N SER A 152 6.19 -19.76 -0.70
CA SER A 152 5.52 -20.83 -1.46
C SER A 152 4.55 -20.31 -2.53
N GLY A 153 4.23 -19.04 -2.55
CA GLY A 153 3.21 -18.44 -3.43
C GLY A 153 1.75 -18.74 -3.02
N GLN A 154 1.52 -19.54 -1.99
CA GLN A 154 0.16 -19.87 -1.54
C GLN A 154 -0.62 -18.68 -1.01
N ILE A 155 0.07 -17.64 -0.58
CA ILE A 155 -0.55 -16.39 -0.10
C ILE A 155 -1.51 -15.77 -1.14
N GLN A 156 -1.30 -16.00 -2.43
CA GLN A 156 -2.16 -15.49 -3.51
C GLN A 156 -3.59 -16.00 -3.40
N ASN A 157 -3.80 -17.24 -2.92
CA ASN A 157 -5.13 -17.82 -2.75
C ASN A 157 -5.98 -17.12 -1.67
N CYS A 158 -5.35 -16.34 -0.79
CA CYS A 158 -6.01 -15.52 0.21
C CYS A 158 -5.94 -14.03 -0.15
N CYS A 159 -4.76 -13.54 -0.53
CA CYS A 159 -4.52 -12.10 -0.72
C CYS A 159 -5.32 -11.52 -1.87
N HIS A 160 -5.39 -12.20 -3.02
CA HIS A 160 -6.12 -11.68 -4.17
C HIS A 160 -7.63 -11.55 -3.88
N PRO A 161 -8.37 -12.60 -3.48
CA PRO A 161 -9.78 -12.45 -3.15
C PRO A 161 -10.04 -11.52 -1.96
N ASN A 162 -9.19 -11.53 -0.92
CA ASN A 162 -9.32 -10.61 0.20
C ASN A 162 -9.14 -9.15 -0.21
N ALA A 163 -8.21 -8.87 -1.13
CA ALA A 163 -8.02 -7.52 -1.66
C ALA A 163 -9.28 -7.01 -2.38
N LEU A 164 -9.91 -7.86 -3.21
CA LEU A 164 -11.13 -7.51 -3.92
C LEU A 164 -12.32 -7.28 -2.98
N MET A 165 -12.48 -8.14 -1.96
CA MET A 165 -13.57 -7.98 -0.98
C MET A 165 -13.39 -6.71 -0.15
N THR A 166 -12.19 -6.42 0.37
CA THR A 166 -11.96 -5.21 1.16
C THR A 166 -11.99 -3.94 0.31
N LEU A 167 -11.62 -4.02 -0.97
CA LEU A 167 -11.85 -2.93 -1.91
C LEU A 167 -13.34 -2.69 -2.11
N GLU A 168 -14.16 -3.74 -2.31
CA GLU A 168 -15.60 -3.59 -2.46
C GLU A 168 -16.25 -2.97 -1.21
N GLU A 169 -15.84 -3.38 -0.01
CA GLU A 169 -16.30 -2.74 1.22
C GLU A 169 -16.00 -1.24 1.21
N TYR A 170 -14.76 -0.85 0.85
CA TYR A 170 -14.40 0.56 0.71
C TYR A 170 -15.27 1.29 -0.33
N LEU A 171 -15.49 0.67 -1.49
CA LEU A 171 -16.30 1.28 -2.56
C LEU A 171 -17.75 1.52 -2.15
N VAL A 172 -18.32 0.62 -1.37
CA VAL A 172 -19.71 0.75 -0.87
C VAL A 172 -19.82 1.81 0.23
N ASP A 173 -18.86 1.82 1.18
CA ASP A 173 -18.98 2.58 2.41
C ASP A 173 -18.42 4.01 2.33
N TYR A 174 -17.40 4.24 1.49
CA TYR A 174 -16.61 5.48 1.54
C TYR A 174 -16.37 6.15 0.19
N ALA A 175 -16.43 5.41 -0.91
CA ALA A 175 -15.99 5.92 -2.19
C ALA A 175 -17.00 6.89 -2.83
N SER A 176 -16.49 7.89 -3.54
CA SER A 176 -17.26 8.69 -4.49
C SER A 176 -17.83 7.82 -5.63
N ASP A 177 -18.84 8.31 -6.32
CA ASP A 177 -19.46 7.58 -7.44
C ASP A 177 -18.45 7.31 -8.56
N ASP A 178 -17.56 8.24 -8.85
CA ASP A 178 -16.51 8.06 -9.85
C ASP A 178 -15.55 6.92 -9.47
N THR A 179 -15.11 6.90 -8.21
CA THR A 179 -14.21 5.86 -7.68
C THR A 179 -14.91 4.51 -7.64
N ARG A 180 -16.18 4.48 -7.25
CA ARG A 180 -17.00 3.27 -7.24
C ARG A 180 -17.15 2.68 -8.64
N ASN A 181 -17.45 3.49 -9.65
CA ASN A 181 -17.59 3.05 -11.03
C ASN A 181 -16.31 2.42 -11.61
N VAL A 182 -15.14 3.00 -11.30
CA VAL A 182 -13.84 2.46 -11.72
C VAL A 182 -13.57 1.15 -10.98
N GLY A 183 -13.78 1.13 -9.66
CA GLY A 183 -13.46 0.00 -8.80
C GLY A 183 -14.30 -1.24 -9.10
N GLN A 184 -15.60 -1.08 -9.33
CA GLN A 184 -16.49 -2.20 -9.66
C GLN A 184 -16.09 -2.89 -10.96
N LYS A 185 -15.71 -2.10 -11.99
CA LYS A 185 -15.19 -2.67 -13.25
C LYS A 185 -13.89 -3.43 -13.05
N LEU A 186 -12.97 -2.89 -12.26
CA LEU A 186 -11.73 -3.56 -11.93
C LEU A 186 -11.98 -4.87 -11.18
N ILE A 187 -12.84 -4.87 -10.17
CA ILE A 187 -13.18 -6.07 -9.39
C ILE A 187 -13.75 -7.16 -10.28
N GLU A 188 -14.67 -6.84 -11.19
CA GLU A 188 -15.26 -7.80 -12.14
C GLU A 188 -14.18 -8.44 -13.02
N GLN A 189 -13.24 -7.66 -13.54
CA GLN A 189 -12.13 -8.17 -14.35
C GLN A 189 -11.17 -9.05 -13.54
N GLU A 190 -10.87 -8.66 -12.31
CA GLU A 190 -9.91 -9.36 -11.45
C GLU A 190 -10.48 -10.65 -10.86
N LEU A 191 -11.80 -10.72 -10.63
CA LEU A 191 -12.46 -11.96 -10.22
C LEU A 191 -12.25 -13.09 -11.23
N GLU A 192 -12.28 -12.80 -12.51
CA GLU A 192 -12.06 -13.79 -13.57
C GLU A 192 -10.61 -14.29 -13.63
N LYS A 193 -9.67 -13.55 -13.05
CA LYS A 193 -8.24 -13.94 -12.97
C LYS A 193 -7.93 -14.85 -11.79
N ILE A 194 -8.87 -15.10 -10.86
CA ILE A 194 -8.67 -16.03 -9.75
C ILE A 194 -8.63 -17.47 -10.32
N PRO A 195 -7.48 -18.17 -10.24
CA PRO A 195 -7.33 -19.44 -10.94
C PRO A 195 -8.14 -20.59 -10.31
N ASN A 196 -8.32 -20.56 -8.99
CA ASN A 196 -9.10 -21.57 -8.28
C ASN A 196 -10.59 -21.26 -8.39
N GLU A 197 -11.33 -22.12 -9.09
CA GLU A 197 -12.76 -21.94 -9.35
C GLU A 197 -13.61 -21.86 -8.07
N LYS A 198 -13.30 -22.67 -7.05
CA LYS A 198 -14.01 -22.63 -5.77
C LYS A 198 -13.80 -21.29 -5.06
N VAL A 199 -12.56 -20.82 -5.01
CA VAL A 199 -12.21 -19.53 -4.41
C VAL A 199 -12.90 -18.39 -5.18
N ARG A 200 -12.90 -18.46 -6.51
CA ARG A 200 -13.56 -17.46 -7.37
C ARG A 200 -15.06 -17.41 -7.13
N THR A 201 -15.73 -18.56 -7.03
CA THR A 201 -17.18 -18.64 -6.75
C THR A 201 -17.51 -18.04 -5.40
N ILE A 202 -16.80 -18.41 -4.34
CA ILE A 202 -17.00 -17.86 -2.99
C ILE A 202 -16.73 -16.34 -2.97
N ALA A 203 -15.69 -15.89 -3.64
CA ALA A 203 -15.38 -14.45 -3.72
C ALA A 203 -16.51 -13.67 -4.42
N LYS A 204 -17.09 -14.20 -5.50
CA LYS A 204 -18.25 -13.60 -6.18
C LYS A 204 -19.46 -13.51 -5.27
N GLU A 205 -19.75 -14.55 -4.52
CA GLU A 205 -20.86 -14.58 -3.55
C GLU A 205 -20.66 -13.54 -2.45
N HIS A 206 -19.47 -13.47 -1.89
CA HIS A 206 -19.13 -12.50 -0.86
C HIS A 206 -19.22 -11.04 -1.37
N ILE A 207 -18.71 -10.75 -2.56
CA ILE A 207 -18.82 -9.43 -3.18
C ILE A 207 -20.30 -9.06 -3.43
N PHE A 208 -21.11 -10.01 -3.90
CA PHE A 208 -22.55 -9.80 -4.04
C PHE A 208 -23.20 -9.47 -2.68
N ASP A 209 -22.84 -10.18 -1.64
CA ASP A 209 -23.33 -9.95 -0.27
C ASP A 209 -22.91 -8.58 0.30
N ILE A 210 -21.69 -8.15 0.01
CA ILE A 210 -21.21 -6.80 0.39
C ILE A 210 -22.05 -5.73 -0.29
N ARG A 211 -22.27 -5.85 -1.60
CA ARG A 211 -23.02 -4.86 -2.41
C ARG A 211 -24.50 -4.78 -2.04
N ASN A 212 -25.14 -5.92 -1.86
CA ASN A 212 -26.60 -6.00 -1.85
C ASN A 212 -27.21 -6.32 -0.48
N ASN A 213 -26.44 -7.00 0.39
CA ASN A 213 -26.93 -7.51 1.67
C ASN A 213 -26.27 -6.82 2.87
N ASN A 214 -25.48 -5.77 2.63
CA ASN A 214 -24.76 -5.01 3.65
C ASN A 214 -23.90 -5.89 4.59
N LYS A 215 -23.41 -7.03 4.10
CA LYS A 215 -22.48 -7.88 4.86
C LYS A 215 -21.05 -7.34 4.74
N ARG A 216 -20.25 -7.58 5.76
CA ARG A 216 -18.86 -7.11 5.85
C ARG A 216 -18.00 -8.19 6.48
N ASP A 217 -16.69 -7.95 6.41
CA ASP A 217 -15.68 -8.71 7.14
C ASP A 217 -15.49 -10.15 6.65
N PHE A 218 -15.71 -10.38 5.37
CA PHE A 218 -15.37 -11.64 4.74
C PHE A 218 -13.85 -11.79 4.57
N ARG A 219 -13.35 -13.02 4.72
CA ARG A 219 -11.94 -13.34 4.52
C ARG A 219 -11.69 -14.81 4.21
N PHE A 220 -10.59 -15.04 3.50
CA PHE A 220 -10.02 -16.35 3.23
C PHE A 220 -8.83 -16.67 4.14
#